data_99919c3751ca8ad49e082b82d0b26291
#
_entry.id   99919c3751ca8ad49e082b82d0b26291
#
_cell.length_a   1.000
_cell.length_b   1.000
_cell.length_c   1.000
_cell.angle_alpha   90.00
_cell.angle_beta   90.00
_cell.angle_gamma   90.00
#
_symmetry.space_group_name_H-M   'P 1'
#
loop_
_entity.id
_entity.type
_entity.pdbx_description
1 polymer ?
#
loop_
_entity_poly.entity_id
_entity_poly.type
_entity_poly.pdbx_seq_one_letter_code
_entity_poly.pdbx_strand_id
1 'polypeptide(L)'
;MTGGPLFVSSGDASADQRFGSALQRAARGDLVGAAEILAQAVRLAPAFTTAWFALGAIRDSLGDRAGAVAAWQAASDTDPDDYHGARLQLARLGAGEKRPAMTAAYVRRLFDQQAA
;
A
#
# COMPACT_ATOMS: atom_id res chain seq x y z
N MET A 1 -15.07 -9.87 -20.07
CA MET A 1 -14.81 -9.55 -19.74
C MET A 1 -14.28 -9.18 -19.17
N THR A 2 -14.01 -9.04 -18.97
CA THR A 2 -13.60 -8.73 -18.36
C THR A 2 -13.29 -7.94 -17.81
N GLY A 3 -13.62 -7.82 -17.36
CA GLY A 3 -13.71 -6.96 -16.45
C GLY A 3 -12.75 -6.05 -16.42
N GLY A 4 -12.76 -5.13 -15.68
CA GLY A 4 -11.75 -4.25 -15.65
C GLY A 4 -10.55 -4.94 -15.22
N PRO A 5 -9.56 -4.84 -15.96
CA PRO A 5 -8.36 -5.53 -15.63
C PRO A 5 -7.75 -5.00 -14.38
N LEU A 6 -8.10 -3.80 -13.96
CA LEU A 6 -7.48 -3.26 -12.79
C LEU A 6 -8.13 -3.69 -11.50
N PHE A 7 -9.30 -4.29 -11.57
CA PHE A 7 -9.94 -4.73 -10.35
C PHE A 7 -9.77 -6.22 -10.20
N VAL A 8 -9.18 -6.63 -9.12
CA VAL A 8 -9.02 -8.04 -8.84
C VAL A 8 -9.75 -8.27 -7.55
N SER A 9 -10.74 -9.13 -7.57
CA SER A 9 -11.52 -9.42 -6.39
C SER A 9 -10.66 -10.03 -5.30
N SER A 10 -10.97 -9.73 -4.07
CA SER A 10 -10.25 -10.29 -2.95
C SER A 10 -10.64 -11.73 -2.69
N GLY A 11 -11.73 -12.19 -3.28
CA GLY A 11 -12.28 -13.49 -2.95
C GLY A 11 -13.20 -13.43 -1.74
N ASP A 12 -13.38 -12.25 -1.16
CA ASP A 12 -14.23 -12.04 0.00
C ASP A 12 -15.22 -10.94 -0.38
N ALA A 13 -16.49 -11.29 -0.47
CA ALA A 13 -17.51 -10.34 -0.92
C ALA A 13 -17.60 -9.13 -0.01
N SER A 14 -17.41 -9.31 1.29
CA SER A 14 -17.46 -8.19 2.22
C SER A 14 -16.28 -7.26 2.01
N ALA A 15 -15.11 -7.80 1.76
CA ALA A 15 -13.94 -6.98 1.50
C ALA A 15 -14.10 -6.23 0.19
N ASP A 16 -14.63 -6.89 -0.84
CA ASP A 16 -14.85 -6.25 -2.13
C ASP A 16 -15.85 -5.10 -2.00
N GLN A 17 -16.88 -5.31 -1.19
CA GLN A 17 -17.90 -4.30 -1.01
C GLN A 17 -17.32 -3.10 -0.29
N ARG A 18 -16.48 -3.34 0.71
CA ARG A 18 -15.85 -2.24 1.41
C ARG A 18 -14.88 -1.48 0.52
N PHE A 19 -14.19 -2.21 -0.35
CA PHE A 19 -13.29 -1.56 -1.29
C PHE A 19 -14.08 -0.60 -2.18
N GLY A 20 -15.21 -1.04 -2.73
CA GLY A 20 -16.04 -0.19 -3.57
C GLY A 20 -16.58 1.01 -2.81
N SER A 21 -16.99 0.81 -1.56
CA SER A 21 -17.50 1.88 -0.74
C SER A 21 -16.42 2.91 -0.45
N ALA A 22 -15.21 2.43 -0.20
CA ALA A 22 -14.08 3.33 0.07
C ALA A 22 -13.77 4.20 -1.15
N LEU A 23 -13.81 3.60 -2.34
CA LEU A 23 -13.54 4.37 -3.54
C LEU A 23 -14.59 5.46 -3.75
N GLN A 24 -15.82 5.17 -3.40
CA GLN A 24 -16.88 6.16 -3.53
C GLN A 24 -16.66 7.31 -2.55
N ARG A 25 -16.21 7.01 -1.34
CA ARG A 25 -15.94 8.06 -0.37
C ARG A 25 -14.76 8.90 -0.82
N ALA A 26 -13.73 8.26 -1.34
CA ALA A 26 -12.58 8.99 -1.83
C ALA A 26 -12.96 9.91 -2.97
N ALA A 27 -13.85 9.46 -3.84
CA ALA A 27 -14.29 10.26 -4.96
C ALA A 27 -15.05 11.51 -4.49
N ARG A 28 -15.61 11.47 -3.30
CA ARG A 28 -16.30 12.62 -2.74
C ARG A 28 -15.38 13.46 -1.88
N GLY A 29 -14.12 13.10 -1.80
CA GLY A 29 -13.17 13.85 -1.00
C GLY A 29 -13.09 13.40 0.45
N ASP A 30 -13.82 12.36 0.83
CA ASP A 30 -13.78 11.86 2.21
C ASP A 30 -12.64 10.86 2.33
N LEU A 31 -11.42 11.36 2.35
CA LEU A 31 -10.26 10.49 2.38
C LEU A 31 -10.09 9.78 3.71
N VAL A 32 -10.44 10.42 4.80
CA VAL A 32 -10.34 9.79 6.11
C VAL A 32 -11.30 8.61 6.18
N GLY A 33 -12.54 8.81 5.74
CA GLY A 33 -13.51 7.72 5.75
C GLY A 33 -13.10 6.60 4.82
N ALA A 34 -12.54 6.95 3.66
CA ALA A 34 -12.09 5.95 2.71
C ALA A 34 -10.96 5.12 3.31
N ALA A 35 -10.02 5.75 4.00
CA ALA A 35 -8.91 5.03 4.62
C ALA A 35 -9.41 4.06 5.69
N GLU A 36 -10.40 4.49 6.47
CA GLU A 36 -10.94 3.62 7.50
C GLU A 36 -11.62 2.40 6.90
N ILE A 37 -12.36 2.59 5.83
CA ILE A 37 -13.04 1.48 5.19
C ILE A 37 -12.04 0.55 4.52
N LEU A 38 -11.00 1.11 3.90
CA LEU A 38 -9.98 0.26 3.28
C LEU A 38 -9.23 -0.55 4.35
N ALA A 39 -9.00 0.04 5.50
CA ALA A 39 -8.37 -0.70 6.59
C ALA A 39 -9.24 -1.90 7.01
N GLN A 40 -10.56 -1.75 6.97
CA GLN A 40 -11.44 -2.85 7.27
C GLN A 40 -11.36 -3.91 6.16
N ALA A 41 -11.30 -3.48 4.91
CA ALA A 41 -11.23 -4.42 3.80
C ALA A 41 -9.99 -5.30 3.88
N VAL A 42 -8.84 -4.72 4.22
CA VAL A 42 -7.62 -5.51 4.29
C VAL A 42 -7.56 -6.39 5.54
N ARG A 43 -8.34 -6.06 6.57
CA ARG A 43 -8.43 -6.94 7.72
C ARG A 43 -9.27 -8.16 7.36
N LEU A 44 -10.28 -7.98 6.51
CA LEU A 44 -11.11 -9.09 6.07
C LEU A 44 -10.37 -9.94 5.05
N ALA A 45 -9.56 -9.34 4.24
CA ALA A 45 -8.84 -10.03 3.19
C ALA A 45 -7.40 -9.53 3.14
N PRO A 46 -6.52 -10.07 3.97
CA PRO A 46 -5.14 -9.57 4.06
C PRO A 46 -4.32 -9.68 2.78
N ALA A 47 -4.74 -10.53 1.85
CA ALA A 47 -4.02 -10.65 0.59
C ALA A 47 -4.62 -9.77 -0.51
N PHE A 48 -5.51 -8.87 -0.15
CA PHE A 48 -6.18 -8.02 -1.13
C PHE A 48 -5.23 -6.89 -1.53
N THR A 49 -4.34 -7.17 -2.46
CA THR A 49 -3.29 -6.23 -2.87
C THR A 49 -3.84 -4.90 -3.35
N THR A 50 -4.91 -4.93 -4.14
CA THR A 50 -5.51 -3.71 -4.67
C THR A 50 -5.94 -2.77 -3.54
N ALA A 51 -6.52 -3.33 -2.48
CA ALA A 51 -6.96 -2.51 -1.35
C ALA A 51 -5.77 -1.97 -0.57
N TRP A 52 -4.72 -2.77 -0.40
CA TRP A 52 -3.53 -2.28 0.27
C TRP A 52 -2.92 -1.12 -0.50
N PHE A 53 -2.86 -1.25 -1.83
CA PHE A 53 -2.27 -0.21 -2.65
C PHE A 53 -3.10 1.07 -2.56
N ALA A 54 -4.42 0.96 -2.62
CA ALA A 54 -5.30 2.11 -2.52
C ALA A 54 -5.19 2.77 -1.15
N LEU A 55 -5.07 1.96 -0.10
CA LEU A 55 -4.93 2.49 1.24
C LEU A 55 -3.64 3.30 1.35
N GLY A 56 -2.56 2.81 0.74
CA GLY A 56 -1.31 3.55 0.74
C GLY A 56 -1.46 4.90 0.05
N ALA A 57 -2.13 4.92 -1.10
CA ALA A 57 -2.31 6.15 -1.84
C ALA A 57 -3.13 7.16 -1.04
N ILE A 58 -4.18 6.70 -0.37
CA ILE A 58 -5.02 7.59 0.41
C ILE A 58 -4.28 8.10 1.63
N ARG A 59 -3.53 7.25 2.31
CA ARG A 59 -2.76 7.67 3.47
C ARG A 59 -1.70 8.69 3.07
N ASP A 60 -1.08 8.49 1.90
CA ASP A 60 -0.11 9.43 1.40
C ASP A 60 -0.76 10.79 1.15
N SER A 61 -1.95 10.79 0.57
CA SER A 61 -2.67 12.04 0.33
C SER A 61 -3.07 12.73 1.63
N LEU A 62 -3.25 11.97 2.68
CA LEU A 62 -3.59 12.53 3.97
C LEU A 62 -2.35 12.99 4.75
N GLY A 63 -1.18 12.78 4.20
CA GLY A 63 0.05 13.16 4.88
C GLY A 63 0.55 12.12 5.85
N ASP A 64 -0.08 10.95 5.89
CA ASP A 64 0.33 9.88 6.77
C ASP A 64 1.36 9.02 6.05
N ARG A 65 2.59 9.52 6.03
CA ARG A 65 3.63 8.84 5.29
C ARG A 65 3.94 7.47 5.84
N ALA A 66 4.01 7.34 7.15
CA ALA A 66 4.30 6.04 7.75
C ALA A 66 3.21 5.03 7.42
N GLY A 67 1.96 5.46 7.47
CA GLY A 67 0.85 4.58 7.13
C GLY A 67 0.86 4.21 5.65
N ALA A 68 1.26 5.15 4.79
CA ALA A 68 1.33 4.87 3.36
C ALA A 68 2.42 3.83 3.09
N VAL A 69 3.58 3.98 3.72
CA VAL A 69 4.67 3.04 3.55
C VAL A 69 4.23 1.65 4.01
N ALA A 70 3.57 1.57 5.16
CA ALA A 70 3.14 0.27 5.67
C ALA A 70 2.16 -0.41 4.71
N ALA A 71 1.23 0.36 4.16
CA ALA A 71 0.23 -0.21 3.26
C ALA A 71 0.87 -0.64 1.93
N TRP A 72 1.77 0.17 1.39
CA TRP A 72 2.43 -0.19 0.14
C TRP A 72 3.41 -1.35 0.34
N GLN A 73 4.00 -1.46 1.53
CA GLN A 73 4.85 -2.60 1.82
C GLN A 73 4.00 -3.88 1.84
N ALA A 74 2.82 -3.81 2.43
CA ALA A 74 1.91 -4.96 2.42
C ALA A 74 1.48 -5.28 0.99
N ALA A 75 1.24 -4.27 0.17
CA ALA A 75 0.86 -4.50 -1.21
C ALA A 75 1.99 -5.21 -1.96
N SER A 76 3.22 -4.80 -1.71
CA SER A 76 4.37 -5.43 -2.36
C SER A 76 4.53 -6.86 -1.87
N ASP A 77 4.31 -7.09 -0.59
CA ASP A 77 4.46 -8.43 -0.02
C ASP A 77 3.39 -9.40 -0.53
N THR A 78 2.20 -8.90 -0.83
CA THR A 78 1.13 -9.78 -1.28
C THR A 78 1.16 -9.98 -2.80
N ASP A 79 1.96 -9.22 -3.51
CA ASP A 79 2.04 -9.33 -4.96
C ASP A 79 3.48 -9.23 -5.41
N PRO A 80 4.18 -10.35 -5.52
CA PRO A 80 5.59 -10.33 -5.92
C PRO A 80 5.83 -9.70 -7.29
N ASP A 81 4.83 -9.73 -8.17
CA ASP A 81 4.99 -9.15 -9.49
C ASP A 81 4.78 -7.65 -9.47
N ASP A 82 4.34 -7.14 -8.34
CA ASP A 82 4.17 -5.70 -8.16
C ASP A 82 3.34 -5.05 -9.27
N TYR A 83 2.23 -5.68 -9.59
CA TYR A 83 1.36 -5.20 -10.66
C TYR A 83 0.94 -3.74 -10.46
N HIS A 84 0.68 -3.33 -9.24
CA HIS A 84 0.25 -1.98 -8.95
C HIS A 84 1.39 -0.98 -8.80
N GLY A 85 2.60 -1.43 -8.79
CA GLY A 85 3.74 -0.51 -8.68
C GLY A 85 4.01 -0.03 -7.26
N ALA A 86 3.71 -0.85 -6.26
CA ALA A 86 3.95 -0.46 -4.89
C ALA A 86 5.41 -0.15 -4.62
N ARG A 87 6.32 -0.90 -5.24
CA ARG A 87 7.75 -0.66 -5.03
C ARG A 87 8.17 0.71 -5.52
N LEU A 88 7.55 1.16 -6.60
CA LEU A 88 7.89 2.47 -7.12
C LEU A 88 7.44 3.54 -6.12
N GLN A 89 6.28 3.36 -5.52
CA GLN A 89 5.80 4.31 -4.53
C GLN A 89 6.68 4.30 -3.29
N LEU A 90 7.12 3.11 -2.87
CA LEU A 90 8.01 3.00 -1.73
C LEU A 90 9.34 3.69 -2.02
N ALA A 91 9.86 3.51 -3.22
CA ALA A 91 11.11 4.16 -3.60
C ALA A 91 10.94 5.67 -3.62
N ARG A 92 9.80 6.15 -4.10
CA ARG A 92 9.54 7.59 -4.15
C ARG A 92 9.55 8.17 -2.74
N LEU A 93 9.08 7.42 -1.77
CA LEU A 93 9.09 7.89 -0.41
C LEU A 93 10.40 7.55 0.32
N GLY A 94 11.34 6.95 -0.37
CA GLY A 94 12.61 6.62 0.24
C GLY A 94 12.55 5.42 1.15
N ALA A 95 11.50 4.61 1.02
CA ALA A 95 11.33 3.47 1.88
C ALA A 95 11.38 2.13 1.15
N GLY A 96 11.86 2.02 0.03
CA GLY A 96 11.87 0.78 -0.71
C GLY A 96 12.95 -0.09 -0.26
N GLU A 97 13.21 -1.07 -1.05
CA GLU A 97 14.16 -1.90 -0.67
C GLU A 97 15.43 -1.39 -0.53
N LYS A 98 15.60 -0.23 -0.81
CA LYS A 98 16.80 0.31 -0.68
C LYS A 98 17.00 0.30 0.66
N ARG A 99 16.18 -0.04 1.40
CA ARG A 99 16.35 0.09 2.55
C ARG A 99 17.38 -0.48 3.02
N PRO A 100 17.76 -1.12 2.78
CA PRO A 100 18.66 -1.41 3.59
C PRO A 100 19.61 -0.50 3.42
N ALA A 101 19.87 -0.21 2.62
CA ALA A 101 20.93 0.48 2.48
C ALA A 101 20.68 1.78 2.38
N MET A 102 19.59 2.17 2.07
CA MET A 102 19.47 3.45 1.75
C MET A 102 18.94 4.29 2.79
N THR A 103 18.43 3.79 3.77
CA THR A 103 18.03 4.63 4.84
C THR A 103 19.32 5.04 5.47
N ALA A 104 19.32 6.09 6.17
CA ALA A 104 20.50 6.55 6.84
C ALA A 104 21.03 5.46 7.76
N ALA A 105 20.12 4.82 8.43
CA ALA A 105 20.55 3.76 9.30
C ALA A 105 21.18 2.65 8.52
N TYR A 106 20.59 2.37 7.34
CA TYR A 106 21.09 1.33 6.58
C TYR A 106 22.39 1.69 6.01
N VAL A 107 22.56 2.89 5.59
CA VAL A 107 23.80 3.28 5.03
C VAL A 107 24.84 3.25 6.11
N ARG A 108 24.44 3.69 7.29
CA ARG A 108 25.38 3.69 8.32
C ARG A 108 25.71 2.30 8.68
N ARG A 109 24.78 1.43 8.70
CA ARG A 109 25.05 0.12 9.04
C ARG A 109 25.93 -0.49 7.99
N LEU A 110 25.69 -0.10 6.77
CA LEU A 110 26.45 -0.64 5.72
C LEU A 110 27.86 -0.18 5.90
N PHE A 111 28.08 1.08 6.23
CA PHE A 111 29.41 1.54 6.40
C PHE A 111 29.99 0.93 7.62
N ASP A 112 29.21 0.72 8.64
CA ASP A 112 29.76 0.15 9.81
C ASP A 112 30.10 -1.25 9.54
N GLN A 113 29.42 -1.84 8.63
CA GLN A 113 29.69 -3.16 8.41
C GLN A 113 30.81 -3.20 7.62
N GLN A 114 30.95 -2.23 6.86
CA GLN A 114 31.98 -2.16 6.12
C GLN A 114 32.89 -1.60 6.87
N ALA A 115 32.52 -0.82 7.58
CA ALA A 115 33.41 -0.16 8.31
C ALA A 115 33.02 -0.62 9.50
N ALA A 116 32.33 -1.26 9.33
CA ALA A 116 31.79 -1.69 10.38
C ALA A 116 30.89 -1.32 10.34
#